data_3629ff5c6c63e9de656283b4a653523b
#
_entry.id   3629ff5c6c63e9de656283b4a653523b
#
_cell.length_a   1.000
_cell.length_b   1.000
_cell.length_c   1.000
_cell.angle_alpha   90.00
_cell.angle_beta   90.00
_cell.angle_gamma   90.00
#
_symmetry.space_group_name_H-M   'P 1'
#
loop_
_entity.id
_entity.type
_entity.pdbx_description
1 polymer ?
#
loop_
_entity_poly.entity_id
_entity_poly.type
_entity_poly.pdbx_seq_one_letter_code
_entity_poly.pdbx_strand_id
1 'polypeptide(L)'
;LGFWDRLVLGIYTKNPKIAFSSNVNKDSKILINRNITERAKTILPGIIYDEEPYQVITDEGKTVWVLDGYTTSQNYPYSQTVQIEVNGSRPKINYIRNSVKVIIDSYDGTMKFYITDRTDPIIMAYRNIYPDLFADIDESIPSDIAKHLTYSEFLYNVQAKLVERYHTVKTDVLYRSNDVWEPATHVSGKTLTTVGTEIEPYYTMVKTIDSNKEELGLVLPYTLEGKQSLSSYLVGTVDENGNNKLSLYRFADDSNVVGTMQLDTQIEQNSEISKEIQALNVSGTKLIRNMIVVPIDNTLLYVEPIYQVMLNESEVPVLKKIIVASGNKVAIGNNLTEAVENLSSQYASKIEVTNTDTQEALIQEIIKANNNLS
;
A
#
# COMPACT_ATOMS: atom_id res chain seq x y z
N LEU A 1 -15.68 -4.07 39.72
CA LEU A 1 -15.36 -2.66 40.07
C LEU A 1 -15.85 -2.32 41.46
N GLY A 2 -14.92 -2.00 42.41
CA GLY A 2 -15.25 -1.50 43.72
C GLY A 2 -15.85 -0.07 43.67
N PHE A 3 -16.39 0.38 44.79
CA PHE A 3 -16.96 1.75 44.87
C PHE A 3 -15.93 2.83 44.48
N TRP A 4 -14.71 2.73 45.00
CA TRP A 4 -13.64 3.70 44.73
C TRP A 4 -13.18 3.65 43.29
N ASP A 5 -13.08 2.44 42.68
CA ASP A 5 -12.73 2.28 41.27
C ASP A 5 -13.78 2.97 40.38
N ARG A 6 -15.05 2.79 40.69
CA ARG A 6 -16.17 3.43 39.98
C ARG A 6 -16.14 4.95 40.07
N LEU A 7 -15.79 5.49 41.27
CA LEU A 7 -15.67 6.93 41.47
C LEU A 7 -14.50 7.50 40.63
N VAL A 8 -13.33 6.89 40.74
CA VAL A 8 -12.13 7.30 39.98
C VAL A 8 -12.38 7.21 38.49
N LEU A 9 -12.97 6.11 38.01
CA LEU A 9 -13.30 5.93 36.62
C LEU A 9 -14.37 6.91 36.12
N GLY A 10 -15.36 7.22 36.95
CA GLY A 10 -16.37 8.24 36.65
C GLY A 10 -15.76 9.63 36.45
N ILE A 11 -14.76 9.99 37.25
CA ILE A 11 -13.99 11.22 37.09
C ILE A 11 -13.12 11.17 35.85
N TYR A 12 -12.35 10.09 35.66
CA TYR A 12 -11.43 9.91 34.54
C TYR A 12 -12.15 9.97 33.20
N THR A 13 -13.27 9.26 33.07
CA THR A 13 -14.07 9.20 31.86
C THR A 13 -15.02 10.38 31.68
N LYS A 14 -15.06 11.32 32.65
CA LYS A 14 -16.03 12.43 32.73
C LYS A 14 -17.49 11.95 32.65
N ASN A 15 -17.77 10.75 33.11
CA ASN A 15 -19.08 10.13 33.09
C ASN A 15 -19.55 9.71 34.50
N PRO A 16 -20.31 10.56 35.20
CA PRO A 16 -20.75 10.28 36.56
C PRO A 16 -21.69 9.06 36.65
N LYS A 17 -22.32 8.65 35.55
CA LYS A 17 -23.16 7.44 35.54
C LYS A 17 -22.39 6.17 35.90
N ILE A 18 -21.08 6.08 35.61
CA ILE A 18 -20.26 4.94 36.00
C ILE A 18 -20.18 4.83 37.54
N ALA A 19 -20.05 5.94 38.23
CA ALA A 19 -19.94 5.97 39.70
C ALA A 19 -21.23 5.56 40.39
N PHE A 20 -22.39 5.96 39.87
CA PHE A 20 -23.68 5.88 40.56
C PHE A 20 -24.68 4.90 39.94
N SER A 21 -24.35 4.21 38.85
CA SER A 21 -25.24 3.25 38.21
C SER A 21 -25.38 1.98 39.01
N SER A 22 -26.61 1.51 39.21
CA SER A 22 -26.91 0.22 39.81
C SER A 22 -26.53 -0.97 38.86
N ASN A 23 -26.36 -0.71 37.58
CA ASN A 23 -26.01 -1.74 36.60
C ASN A 23 -24.52 -2.11 36.63
N VAL A 24 -23.69 -1.34 37.35
CA VAL A 24 -22.26 -1.62 37.53
C VAL A 24 -22.05 -2.29 38.89
N ASN A 25 -21.56 -3.49 38.90
CA ASN A 25 -21.32 -4.31 40.07
C ASN A 25 -19.82 -4.63 40.27
N LYS A 26 -19.49 -5.45 41.29
CA LYS A 26 -18.10 -5.85 41.56
C LYS A 26 -17.45 -6.63 40.42
N ASP A 27 -18.24 -7.41 39.68
CA ASP A 27 -17.76 -8.27 38.59
C ASP A 27 -17.72 -7.53 37.25
N SER A 28 -18.26 -6.29 37.21
CA SER A 28 -18.20 -5.45 36.00
C SER A 28 -16.77 -5.10 35.65
N LYS A 29 -16.42 -5.24 34.38
CA LYS A 29 -15.15 -4.79 33.80
C LYS A 29 -15.41 -3.59 32.91
N ILE A 30 -14.46 -2.67 32.86
CA ILE A 30 -14.50 -1.51 31.98
C ILE A 30 -13.36 -1.59 30.96
N LEU A 31 -13.68 -1.33 29.70
CA LEU A 31 -12.70 -1.22 28.63
C LEU A 31 -12.39 0.28 28.44
N ILE A 32 -11.19 0.69 28.79
CA ILE A 32 -10.68 2.05 28.60
C ILE A 32 -9.51 2.01 27.59
N ASN A 33 -9.21 3.16 27.00
CA ASN A 33 -8.13 3.30 26.02
C ASN A 33 -8.24 2.23 24.88
N ARG A 34 -9.42 2.14 24.28
CA ARG A 34 -9.73 1.12 23.29
C ARG A 34 -9.02 1.34 21.95
N ASN A 35 -8.67 2.58 21.63
CA ASN A 35 -7.86 2.89 20.48
C ASN A 35 -6.45 2.37 20.73
N ILE A 36 -6.01 1.42 19.91
CA ILE A 36 -4.74 0.72 20.07
C ILE A 36 -3.54 1.63 19.82
N THR A 37 -3.64 2.55 18.86
CA THR A 37 -2.61 3.53 18.56
C THR A 37 -2.41 4.50 19.75
N GLU A 38 -3.49 5.00 20.34
CA GLU A 38 -3.42 5.86 21.54
C GLU A 38 -2.86 5.12 22.76
N ARG A 39 -3.15 3.82 22.89
CA ARG A 39 -2.55 2.99 23.95
C ARG A 39 -1.05 2.83 23.73
N ALA A 40 -0.60 2.51 22.52
CA ALA A 40 0.81 2.40 22.19
C ALA A 40 1.55 3.72 22.44
N LYS A 41 0.98 4.86 22.04
CA LYS A 41 1.51 6.21 22.33
C LYS A 41 1.62 6.49 23.83
N THR A 42 0.66 6.00 24.63
CA THR A 42 0.69 6.19 26.09
C THR A 42 1.83 5.39 26.73
N ILE A 43 2.12 4.19 26.20
CA ILE A 43 3.16 3.31 26.72
C ILE A 43 4.56 3.78 26.26
N LEU A 44 4.72 4.09 24.99
CA LEU A 44 5.98 4.56 24.41
C LEU A 44 5.75 5.82 23.57
N PRO A 45 5.69 7.02 24.19
CA PRO A 45 5.32 8.27 23.51
C PRO A 45 6.43 8.85 22.62
N GLY A 46 7.65 8.28 22.67
CA GLY A 46 8.83 8.82 21.99
C GLY A 46 8.95 8.42 20.54
N ILE A 47 8.03 7.64 19.99
CA ILE A 47 8.01 7.21 18.60
C ILE A 47 6.71 7.59 17.90
N ILE A 48 6.73 7.62 16.58
CA ILE A 48 5.54 7.84 15.75
C ILE A 48 4.94 6.48 15.41
N TYR A 49 3.62 6.37 15.46
CA TYR A 49 2.89 5.17 15.07
C TYR A 49 2.09 5.40 13.82
N ASP A 50 1.94 4.33 13.04
CA ASP A 50 1.06 4.32 11.88
C ASP A 50 -0.39 4.62 12.30
N GLU A 51 -1.13 5.27 11.40
CA GLU A 51 -2.54 5.59 11.63
C GLU A 51 -3.46 4.44 11.19
N GLU A 52 -2.92 3.50 10.42
CA GLU A 52 -3.65 2.38 9.83
C GLU A 52 -3.14 1.01 10.32
N PRO A 53 -3.39 0.64 11.58
CA PRO A 53 -3.09 -0.70 12.06
C PRO A 53 -3.97 -1.72 11.35
N TYR A 54 -3.43 -2.92 11.07
CA TYR A 54 -4.18 -3.98 10.42
C TYR A 54 -4.28 -5.24 11.27
N GLN A 55 -5.29 -6.07 10.97
CA GLN A 55 -5.55 -7.31 11.70
C GLN A 55 -4.95 -8.50 10.99
N VAL A 56 -4.43 -9.44 11.78
CA VAL A 56 -3.95 -10.75 11.34
C VAL A 56 -4.68 -11.83 12.14
N ILE A 57 -5.09 -12.89 11.46
CA ILE A 57 -5.61 -14.10 12.07
C ILE A 57 -4.45 -15.09 12.19
N THR A 58 -4.14 -15.50 13.41
CA THR A 58 -3.08 -16.48 13.69
C THR A 58 -3.49 -17.90 13.28
N ASP A 59 -2.52 -18.80 13.14
CA ASP A 59 -2.78 -20.22 12.86
C ASP A 59 -3.69 -20.90 13.92
N GLU A 60 -3.73 -20.34 15.14
CA GLU A 60 -4.63 -20.78 16.21
C GLU A 60 -6.06 -20.19 16.11
N GLY A 61 -6.34 -19.36 15.12
CA GLY A 61 -7.61 -18.66 14.94
C GLY A 61 -7.83 -17.45 15.86
N LYS A 62 -6.78 -16.94 16.52
CA LYS A 62 -6.82 -15.71 17.30
C LYS A 62 -6.61 -14.52 16.39
N THR A 63 -7.23 -13.41 16.72
CA THR A 63 -7.03 -12.14 16.01
C THR A 63 -6.09 -11.25 16.78
N VAL A 64 -5.06 -10.75 16.08
CA VAL A 64 -4.13 -9.75 16.60
C VAL A 64 -4.11 -8.53 15.69
N TRP A 65 -3.76 -7.37 16.26
CA TRP A 65 -3.46 -6.16 15.51
C TRP A 65 -1.95 -6.03 15.35
N VAL A 66 -1.54 -5.61 14.18
CA VAL A 66 -0.16 -5.20 13.89
C VAL A 66 -0.16 -3.69 13.73
N LEU A 67 0.73 -3.03 14.47
CA LEU A 67 0.88 -1.58 14.43
C LEU A 67 2.36 -1.24 14.22
N ASP A 68 2.63 -0.49 13.17
CA ASP A 68 3.97 -0.01 12.85
C ASP A 68 4.38 1.17 13.72
N GLY A 69 5.64 1.17 14.17
CA GLY A 69 6.22 2.26 14.93
C GLY A 69 7.53 2.76 14.30
N TYR A 70 7.68 4.08 14.27
CA TYR A 70 8.78 4.77 13.60
C TYR A 70 9.59 5.60 14.57
N THR A 71 10.89 5.39 14.56
CA THR A 71 11.83 6.33 15.17
C THR A 71 12.11 7.46 14.19
N THR A 72 12.14 8.67 14.66
CA THR A 72 12.34 9.86 13.84
C THR A 72 13.31 10.85 14.48
N SER A 73 13.96 11.66 13.65
CA SER A 73 14.75 12.80 14.08
C SER A 73 14.71 13.92 13.03
N GLN A 74 14.95 15.14 13.46
CA GLN A 74 15.15 16.28 12.59
C GLN A 74 16.61 16.78 12.55
N ASN A 75 17.50 16.06 13.23
CA ASN A 75 18.88 16.49 13.48
C ASN A 75 19.93 15.60 12.81
N TYR A 76 19.53 14.75 11.82
CA TYR A 76 20.47 13.93 11.10
C TYR A 76 21.30 14.79 10.14
N PRO A 77 22.64 14.77 10.22
CA PRO A 77 23.47 15.66 9.41
C PRO A 77 23.40 15.31 7.92
N TYR A 78 23.41 16.33 7.08
CA TYR A 78 23.43 16.23 5.61
C TYR A 78 22.25 15.50 4.97
N SER A 79 21.17 15.27 5.71
CA SER A 79 19.96 14.63 5.19
C SER A 79 18.90 15.67 4.84
N GLN A 80 18.16 15.43 3.77
CA GLN A 80 17.06 16.29 3.37
C GLN A 80 15.91 16.22 4.37
N THR A 81 15.41 17.40 4.73
CA THR A 81 14.22 17.51 5.58
C THR A 81 12.95 17.34 4.73
N VAL A 82 12.07 16.48 5.18
CA VAL A 82 10.72 16.31 4.64
C VAL A 82 9.68 16.67 5.71
N GLN A 83 8.54 17.16 5.27
CA GLN A 83 7.38 17.38 6.12
C GLN A 83 6.44 16.18 5.98
N ILE A 84 6.13 15.55 7.09
CA ILE A 84 5.18 14.43 7.15
C ILE A 84 3.89 14.88 7.83
N GLU A 85 2.79 14.20 7.56
CA GLU A 85 1.53 14.42 8.25
C GLU A 85 1.26 13.27 9.21
N VAL A 86 1.08 13.57 10.48
CA VAL A 86 0.83 12.59 11.54
C VAL A 86 -0.16 13.18 12.54
N ASN A 87 -1.33 12.55 12.69
CA ASN A 87 -2.37 12.98 13.64
C ASN A 87 -2.73 14.49 13.54
N GLY A 88 -2.87 14.99 12.33
CA GLY A 88 -3.15 16.40 12.05
C GLY A 88 -1.99 17.37 12.35
N SER A 89 -0.83 16.86 12.74
CA SER A 89 0.41 17.60 12.91
C SER A 89 1.31 17.41 11.70
N ARG A 90 2.13 18.42 11.40
CA ARG A 90 3.06 18.38 10.27
C ARG A 90 4.51 18.56 10.71
N PRO A 91 5.08 17.59 11.46
CA PRO A 91 6.47 17.68 11.86
C PRO A 91 7.41 17.61 10.66
N LYS A 92 8.56 18.29 10.80
CA LYS A 92 9.67 18.16 9.87
C LYS A 92 10.62 17.11 10.40
N ILE A 93 10.99 16.14 9.57
CA ILE A 93 11.95 15.09 9.90
C ILE A 93 13.00 14.98 8.81
N ASN A 94 14.16 14.45 9.14
CA ASN A 94 15.21 14.10 8.19
C ASN A 94 15.87 12.73 8.51
N TYR A 95 15.21 11.97 9.39
CA TYR A 95 15.52 10.58 9.72
C TYR A 95 14.22 9.88 10.07
N ILE A 96 14.02 8.71 9.51
CA ILE A 96 12.90 7.82 9.83
C ILE A 96 13.32 6.37 9.64
N ARG A 97 12.93 5.49 10.58
CA ARG A 97 13.05 4.04 10.45
C ARG A 97 11.82 3.35 11.03
N ASN A 98 11.35 2.31 10.37
CA ASN A 98 10.32 1.41 10.90
C ASN A 98 10.98 0.37 11.80
N SER A 99 11.35 0.79 13.00
CA SER A 99 12.16 0.01 13.93
C SER A 99 11.36 -0.80 14.92
N VAL A 100 10.04 -0.61 14.97
CA VAL A 100 9.16 -1.28 15.93
C VAL A 100 7.90 -1.81 15.24
N LYS A 101 7.56 -3.06 15.55
CA LYS A 101 6.23 -3.62 15.29
C LYS A 101 5.58 -3.93 16.62
N VAL A 102 4.38 -3.44 16.84
CA VAL A 102 3.59 -3.72 18.04
C VAL A 102 2.53 -4.74 17.70
N ILE A 103 2.58 -5.89 18.36
CA ILE A 103 1.55 -6.93 18.23
C ILE A 103 0.60 -6.80 19.40
N ILE A 104 -0.69 -6.70 19.11
CA ILE A 104 -1.71 -6.40 20.11
C ILE A 104 -2.79 -7.48 20.04
N ASP A 105 -3.01 -8.21 21.12
CA ASP A 105 -4.10 -9.16 21.21
C ASP A 105 -5.45 -8.42 21.15
N SER A 106 -6.32 -8.83 20.23
CA SER A 106 -7.62 -8.16 20.00
C SER A 106 -8.61 -8.44 21.12
N TYR A 107 -8.41 -9.52 21.89
CA TYR A 107 -9.33 -9.94 22.94
C TYR A 107 -9.04 -9.24 24.28
N ASP A 108 -7.79 -9.33 24.75
CA ASP A 108 -7.42 -8.76 26.06
C ASP A 108 -6.63 -7.43 25.97
N GLY A 109 -6.15 -7.12 24.76
CA GLY A 109 -5.42 -5.89 24.48
C GLY A 109 -3.97 -5.90 24.98
N THR A 110 -3.40 -7.04 25.32
CA THR A 110 -1.98 -7.17 25.64
C THR A 110 -1.13 -6.71 24.46
N MET A 111 -0.10 -5.90 24.74
CA MET A 111 0.80 -5.35 23.72
C MET A 111 2.21 -5.89 23.90
N LYS A 112 2.82 -6.27 22.80
CA LYS A 112 4.23 -6.70 22.75
C LYS A 112 4.96 -5.91 21.66
N PHE A 113 6.05 -5.24 22.05
CA PHE A 113 6.85 -4.40 21.19
C PHE A 113 8.05 -5.19 20.67
N TYR A 114 8.11 -5.44 19.37
CA TYR A 114 9.22 -6.12 18.71
C TYR A 114 10.12 -5.10 18.02
N ILE A 115 11.43 -5.21 18.24
CA ILE A 115 12.42 -4.40 17.52
C ILE A 115 12.75 -5.10 16.21
N THR A 116 12.41 -4.46 15.09
CA THR A 116 12.63 -4.98 13.74
C THR A 116 13.93 -4.47 13.12
N ASP A 117 14.45 -3.32 13.55
CA ASP A 117 15.74 -2.79 13.11
C ASP A 117 16.69 -2.60 14.28
N ARG A 118 17.57 -3.59 14.49
CA ARG A 118 18.59 -3.57 15.56
C ARG A 118 19.74 -2.59 15.29
N THR A 119 19.83 -2.06 14.07
CA THR A 119 20.86 -1.08 13.69
C THR A 119 20.43 0.36 13.99
N ASP A 120 19.19 0.57 14.37
CA ASP A 120 18.66 1.89 14.72
C ASP A 120 19.12 2.29 16.14
N PRO A 121 19.97 3.32 16.25
CA PRO A 121 20.50 3.74 17.56
C PRO A 121 19.43 4.31 18.46
N ILE A 122 18.33 4.89 17.91
CA ILE A 122 17.28 5.50 18.71
C ILE A 122 16.49 4.42 19.45
N ILE A 123 16.03 3.38 18.72
CA ILE A 123 15.27 2.32 19.37
C ILE A 123 16.12 1.51 20.35
N MET A 124 17.40 1.30 20.03
CA MET A 124 18.32 0.63 20.95
C MET A 124 18.56 1.45 22.24
N ALA A 125 18.56 2.78 22.15
CA ALA A 125 18.60 3.63 23.34
C ALA A 125 17.32 3.48 24.19
N TYR A 126 16.13 3.48 23.58
CA TYR A 126 14.85 3.22 24.27
C TYR A 126 14.86 1.84 24.95
N ARG A 127 15.33 0.81 24.28
CA ARG A 127 15.43 -0.54 24.84
C ARG A 127 16.36 -0.58 26.06
N ASN A 128 17.47 0.14 26.03
CA ASN A 128 18.39 0.19 27.18
C ASN A 128 17.78 0.93 28.38
N ILE A 129 16.89 1.91 28.14
CA ILE A 129 16.21 2.66 29.20
C ILE A 129 15.02 1.85 29.75
N TYR A 130 14.29 1.14 28.89
CA TYR A 130 13.07 0.40 29.22
C TYR A 130 13.16 -1.07 28.76
N PRO A 131 14.05 -1.88 29.34
CA PRO A 131 14.31 -3.25 28.85
C PRO A 131 13.09 -4.15 28.90
N ASP A 132 12.23 -3.98 29.93
CA ASP A 132 11.03 -4.81 30.14
C ASP A 132 9.86 -4.45 29.21
N LEU A 133 9.98 -3.38 28.43
CA LEU A 133 8.93 -2.94 27.49
C LEU A 133 8.94 -3.72 26.20
N PHE A 134 10.13 -4.10 25.75
CA PHE A 134 10.34 -4.77 24.48
C PHE A 134 10.42 -6.30 24.65
N ALA A 135 10.05 -7.00 23.60
CA ALA A 135 10.36 -8.43 23.48
C ALA A 135 11.88 -8.67 23.61
N ASP A 136 12.27 -9.87 24.02
CA ASP A 136 13.68 -10.22 24.05
C ASP A 136 14.33 -9.98 22.69
N ILE A 137 15.57 -9.49 22.69
CA ILE A 137 16.23 -9.08 21.44
C ILE A 137 16.35 -10.24 20.43
N ASP A 138 16.43 -11.46 20.92
CA ASP A 138 16.51 -12.65 20.09
C ASP A 138 15.14 -13.27 19.79
N GLU A 139 14.08 -12.71 20.37
CA GLU A 139 12.72 -13.13 20.08
C GLU A 139 12.24 -12.49 18.77
N SER A 140 11.89 -13.33 17.80
CA SER A 140 11.29 -12.90 16.56
C SER A 140 9.75 -12.81 16.67
N ILE A 141 9.15 -12.04 15.80
CA ILE A 141 7.69 -12.05 15.63
C ILE A 141 7.25 -13.49 15.26
N PRO A 142 6.19 -14.02 15.86
CA PRO A 142 5.69 -15.35 15.53
C PRO A 142 5.52 -15.55 14.02
N SER A 143 5.93 -16.70 13.49
CA SER A 143 6.01 -16.94 12.05
C SER A 143 4.66 -16.86 11.33
N ASP A 144 3.58 -17.19 12.01
CA ASP A 144 2.21 -17.06 11.52
C ASP A 144 1.77 -15.60 11.37
N ILE A 145 2.29 -14.69 12.19
CA ILE A 145 2.08 -13.25 12.06
C ILE A 145 3.08 -12.67 11.04
N ALA A 146 4.34 -13.13 11.07
CA ALA A 146 5.39 -12.60 10.21
C ALA A 146 5.09 -12.73 8.71
N LYS A 147 4.39 -13.81 8.31
CA LYS A 147 3.92 -14.03 6.92
C LYS A 147 2.93 -12.97 6.41
N HIS A 148 2.28 -12.26 7.32
CA HIS A 148 1.27 -11.24 7.01
C HIS A 148 1.78 -9.80 7.21
N LEU A 149 3.08 -9.63 7.48
CA LEU A 149 3.66 -8.30 7.57
C LEU A 149 3.72 -7.66 6.19
N THR A 150 3.28 -6.42 6.12
CA THR A 150 3.29 -5.63 4.89
C THR A 150 4.27 -4.48 4.99
N TYR A 151 4.74 -4.00 3.84
CA TYR A 151 5.52 -2.76 3.80
C TYR A 151 4.61 -1.59 4.19
N SER A 152 5.02 -0.80 5.17
CA SER A 152 4.21 0.33 5.62
C SER A 152 4.05 1.38 4.51
N GLU A 153 2.81 1.74 4.22
CA GLU A 153 2.48 2.77 3.24
C GLU A 153 3.01 4.14 3.67
N PHE A 154 2.93 4.46 4.96
CA PHE A 154 3.46 5.71 5.50
C PHE A 154 4.97 5.86 5.24
N LEU A 155 5.79 4.83 5.58
CA LEU A 155 7.22 4.86 5.29
C LEU A 155 7.49 4.89 3.78
N TYR A 156 6.74 4.11 3.02
CA TYR A 156 6.86 4.04 1.57
C TYR A 156 6.64 5.41 0.92
N ASN A 157 5.59 6.13 1.31
CA ASN A 157 5.27 7.46 0.79
C ASN A 157 6.40 8.47 1.06
N VAL A 158 7.01 8.42 2.24
CA VAL A 158 8.19 9.26 2.56
C VAL A 158 9.36 8.93 1.65
N GLN A 159 9.64 7.65 1.43
CA GLN A 159 10.75 7.19 0.58
C GLN A 159 10.46 7.44 -0.91
N ALA A 160 9.23 7.19 -1.36
CA ALA A 160 8.80 7.45 -2.72
C ALA A 160 9.03 8.91 -3.12
N LYS A 161 8.68 9.83 -2.22
CA LYS A 161 8.92 11.27 -2.43
C LYS A 161 10.41 11.63 -2.55
N LEU A 162 11.27 10.93 -1.85
CA LEU A 162 12.72 11.12 -1.99
C LEU A 162 13.25 10.54 -3.30
N VAL A 163 12.73 9.40 -3.74
CA VAL A 163 13.13 8.74 -4.98
C VAL A 163 12.88 9.64 -6.19
N GLU A 164 11.83 10.45 -6.21
CA GLU A 164 11.54 11.41 -7.29
C GLU A 164 12.78 12.21 -7.72
N ARG A 165 13.63 12.55 -6.79
CA ARG A 165 14.84 13.34 -7.03
C ARG A 165 16.14 12.56 -6.85
N TYR A 166 16.20 11.66 -5.85
CA TYR A 166 17.46 11.02 -5.44
C TYR A 166 17.66 9.62 -6.03
N HIS A 167 16.94 9.27 -7.10
CA HIS A 167 17.15 8.03 -7.86
C HIS A 167 18.44 8.05 -8.70
N THR A 168 19.02 9.22 -8.94
CA THR A 168 20.25 9.38 -9.73
C THR A 168 21.45 9.65 -8.83
N VAL A 169 22.59 9.04 -9.19
CA VAL A 169 23.90 9.30 -8.55
C VAL A 169 24.76 10.32 -9.32
N LYS A 170 24.25 10.78 -10.47
CA LYS A 170 24.96 11.77 -11.29
C LYS A 170 24.74 13.16 -10.72
N THR A 171 25.79 13.74 -10.14
CA THR A 171 25.72 15.02 -9.42
C THR A 171 25.33 16.21 -10.30
N ASP A 172 25.72 16.21 -11.56
CA ASP A 172 25.34 17.24 -12.54
C ASP A 172 23.86 17.19 -12.89
N VAL A 173 23.30 16.00 -13.05
CA VAL A 173 21.87 15.78 -13.29
C VAL A 173 21.06 16.20 -12.07
N LEU A 174 21.49 15.79 -10.88
CA LEU A 174 20.85 16.15 -9.62
C LEU A 174 20.86 17.68 -9.39
N TYR A 175 22.00 18.35 -9.68
CA TYR A 175 22.13 19.79 -9.52
C TYR A 175 21.22 20.57 -10.48
N ARG A 176 21.12 20.13 -11.73
CA ARG A 176 20.30 20.78 -12.77
C ARG A 176 18.83 20.43 -12.68
N SER A 177 18.45 19.41 -11.89
CA SER A 177 17.10 18.85 -11.82
C SER A 177 16.53 18.47 -13.20
N ASN A 178 17.36 17.86 -14.06
CA ASN A 178 16.98 17.52 -15.43
C ASN A 178 16.31 16.15 -15.55
N ASP A 179 16.29 15.37 -14.47
CA ASP A 179 15.77 14.00 -14.43
C ASP A 179 14.97 13.87 -13.12
N VAL A 180 13.94 14.72 -12.95
CA VAL A 180 13.01 14.62 -11.83
C VAL A 180 11.89 13.69 -12.23
N TRP A 181 11.57 12.75 -11.35
CA TRP A 181 10.44 11.84 -11.54
C TRP A 181 9.21 12.33 -10.78
N GLU A 182 8.07 11.95 -11.26
CA GLU A 182 6.78 12.18 -10.62
C GLU A 182 5.95 10.88 -10.64
N PRO A 183 5.07 10.65 -9.67
CA PRO A 183 4.13 9.52 -9.74
C PRO A 183 3.37 9.55 -11.06
N ALA A 184 3.20 8.40 -11.67
CA ALA A 184 2.42 8.32 -12.89
C ALA A 184 0.98 8.76 -12.63
N THR A 185 0.34 9.36 -13.63
CA THR A 185 -1.03 9.84 -13.53
C THR A 185 -1.97 9.00 -14.40
N HIS A 186 -3.24 8.95 -14.05
CA HIS A 186 -4.30 8.30 -14.80
C HIS A 186 -5.58 9.12 -14.81
N VAL A 187 -6.51 8.78 -15.69
CA VAL A 187 -7.83 9.39 -15.70
C VAL A 187 -8.70 8.78 -14.59
N SER A 188 -9.06 9.60 -13.62
CA SER A 188 -10.01 9.22 -12.58
C SER A 188 -11.39 9.77 -12.92
N GLY A 189 -12.36 8.90 -13.27
CA GLY A 189 -13.74 9.31 -13.51
C GLY A 189 -14.16 9.32 -14.99
N LYS A 190 -15.01 10.30 -15.36
CA LYS A 190 -15.79 10.25 -16.62
C LYS A 190 -15.09 10.84 -17.84
N THR A 191 -14.14 11.71 -17.65
CA THR A 191 -13.65 12.56 -18.73
C THR A 191 -12.13 12.61 -18.71
N LEU A 192 -11.53 12.43 -19.87
CA LEU A 192 -10.12 12.67 -20.08
C LEU A 192 -9.82 14.14 -19.77
N THR A 193 -9.02 14.40 -18.76
CA THR A 193 -8.51 15.73 -18.41
C THR A 193 -7.06 15.84 -18.85
N THR A 194 -6.60 17.04 -19.17
CA THR A 194 -5.20 17.29 -19.51
C THR A 194 -4.26 17.06 -18.33
N VAL A 195 -4.81 17.08 -17.11
CA VAL A 195 -4.09 16.80 -15.87
C VAL A 195 -4.73 15.59 -15.24
N GLY A 196 -4.03 14.46 -15.23
CA GLY A 196 -4.47 13.22 -14.58
C GLY A 196 -4.44 13.36 -13.06
N THR A 197 -5.02 12.37 -12.39
CA THR A 197 -4.84 12.15 -10.95
C THR A 197 -3.58 11.31 -10.74
N GLU A 198 -2.72 11.68 -9.82
CA GLU A 198 -1.57 10.87 -9.44
C GLU A 198 -2.02 9.48 -8.96
N ILE A 199 -1.29 8.45 -9.35
CA ILE A 199 -1.49 7.10 -8.84
C ILE A 199 -0.93 7.07 -7.42
N GLU A 200 -1.78 6.69 -6.47
CA GLU A 200 -1.35 6.41 -5.11
C GLU A 200 -0.70 5.02 -5.06
N PRO A 201 0.25 4.78 -4.14
CA PRO A 201 0.81 3.44 -3.94
C PRO A 201 -0.29 2.41 -3.69
N TYR A 202 -0.14 1.22 -4.25
CA TYR A 202 -1.12 0.14 -4.11
C TYR A 202 -0.42 -1.21 -3.90
N TYR A 203 -1.07 -2.09 -3.16
CA TYR A 203 -0.59 -3.46 -2.95
C TYR A 203 -0.97 -4.35 -4.13
N THR A 204 0.00 -5.12 -4.60
CA THR A 204 -0.21 -6.16 -5.62
C THR A 204 0.80 -7.29 -5.44
N MET A 205 0.51 -8.45 -6.01
CA MET A 205 1.47 -9.54 -6.07
C MET A 205 2.56 -9.20 -7.08
N VAL A 206 3.80 -9.26 -6.64
CA VAL A 206 4.98 -8.97 -7.45
C VAL A 206 5.99 -10.10 -7.35
N LYS A 207 6.68 -10.35 -8.45
CA LYS A 207 7.84 -11.23 -8.47
C LYS A 207 9.08 -10.35 -8.62
N THR A 208 9.84 -10.22 -7.55
CA THR A 208 11.06 -9.42 -7.59
C THR A 208 12.20 -10.19 -8.24
N ILE A 209 13.17 -9.48 -8.85
CA ILE A 209 14.32 -10.13 -9.55
C ILE A 209 15.11 -11.03 -8.59
N ASP A 210 15.17 -10.66 -7.31
CA ASP A 210 15.93 -11.40 -6.31
C ASP A 210 15.13 -12.54 -5.65
N SER A 211 13.83 -12.61 -5.90
CA SER A 211 12.94 -13.64 -5.37
C SER A 211 12.26 -14.37 -6.51
N ASN A 212 12.36 -15.71 -6.51
CA ASN A 212 11.60 -16.54 -7.45
C ASN A 212 10.16 -16.78 -6.97
N LYS A 213 9.77 -16.18 -5.86
CA LYS A 213 8.43 -16.28 -5.26
C LYS A 213 7.65 -15.00 -5.54
N GLU A 214 6.35 -15.14 -5.66
CA GLU A 214 5.43 -14.02 -5.63
C GLU A 214 5.29 -13.52 -4.20
N GLU A 215 5.43 -12.22 -4.01
CA GLU A 215 5.37 -11.54 -2.72
C GLU A 215 4.36 -10.40 -2.80
N LEU A 216 3.68 -10.09 -1.70
CA LEU A 216 2.85 -8.89 -1.63
C LEU A 216 3.77 -7.66 -1.62
N GLY A 217 3.69 -6.85 -2.65
CA GLY A 217 4.47 -5.63 -2.79
C GLY A 217 3.60 -4.39 -2.86
N LEU A 218 4.07 -3.31 -2.27
CA LEU A 218 3.53 -1.95 -2.44
C LEU A 218 4.24 -1.33 -3.65
N VAL A 219 3.48 -0.90 -4.65
CA VAL A 219 4.01 -0.49 -5.96
C VAL A 219 3.61 0.93 -6.29
N LEU A 220 4.53 1.70 -6.86
CA LEU A 220 4.28 3.03 -7.43
C LEU A 220 5.04 3.17 -8.75
N PRO A 221 4.34 3.37 -9.88
CA PRO A 221 4.97 3.69 -11.16
C PRO A 221 5.33 5.18 -11.22
N TYR A 222 6.46 5.49 -11.89
CA TYR A 222 6.93 6.85 -12.12
C TYR A 222 7.03 7.19 -13.60
N THR A 223 6.80 8.45 -13.89
CA THR A 223 7.12 9.10 -15.17
C THR A 223 8.22 10.14 -14.95
N LEU A 224 8.93 10.51 -16.00
CA LEU A 224 9.79 11.69 -15.98
C LEU A 224 8.91 12.95 -16.05
N GLU A 225 9.25 13.97 -15.27
CA GLU A 225 8.51 15.24 -15.24
C GLU A 225 8.26 15.77 -16.68
N GLY A 226 7.00 16.04 -16.96
CA GLY A 226 6.55 16.51 -18.27
C GLY A 226 6.53 15.44 -19.38
N LYS A 227 6.76 14.15 -19.08
CA LYS A 227 6.60 13.03 -20.01
C LYS A 227 5.47 12.11 -19.56
N GLN A 228 4.93 11.37 -20.52
CA GLN A 228 3.84 10.44 -20.25
C GLN A 228 4.27 8.96 -20.24
N SER A 229 5.46 8.64 -20.77
CA SER A 229 6.00 7.27 -20.74
C SER A 229 6.52 6.92 -19.35
N LEU A 230 6.35 5.66 -18.95
CA LEU A 230 6.90 5.19 -17.67
C LEU A 230 8.42 5.16 -17.71
N SER A 231 9.06 5.64 -16.65
CA SER A 231 10.51 5.63 -16.46
C SER A 231 10.95 4.50 -15.52
N SER A 232 10.12 4.20 -14.54
CA SER A 232 10.43 3.20 -13.51
C SER A 232 9.20 2.82 -12.70
N TYR A 233 9.37 1.83 -11.83
CA TYR A 233 8.45 1.58 -10.73
C TYR A 233 9.21 1.20 -9.46
N LEU A 234 8.69 1.65 -8.34
CA LEU A 234 9.20 1.37 -7.00
C LEU A 234 8.39 0.23 -6.40
N VAL A 235 9.06 -0.71 -5.75
CA VAL A 235 8.42 -1.85 -5.08
C VAL A 235 8.93 -1.97 -3.66
N GLY A 236 8.03 -1.93 -2.69
CA GLY A 236 8.30 -2.20 -1.28
C GLY A 236 7.77 -3.58 -0.90
N THR A 237 8.63 -4.47 -0.43
CA THR A 237 8.27 -5.81 0.07
C THR A 237 8.78 -6.02 1.48
N VAL A 238 8.28 -7.04 2.16
CA VAL A 238 8.76 -7.48 3.48
C VAL A 238 9.26 -8.91 3.34
N ASP A 239 10.48 -9.16 3.77
CA ASP A 239 11.05 -10.51 3.73
C ASP A 239 10.48 -11.44 4.81
N GLU A 240 10.83 -12.73 4.77
CA GLU A 240 10.35 -13.75 5.72
C GLU A 240 10.78 -13.46 7.18
N ASN A 241 11.73 -12.57 7.41
CA ASN A 241 12.19 -12.13 8.73
C ASN A 241 11.51 -10.83 9.20
N GLY A 242 10.62 -10.25 8.40
CA GLY A 242 9.95 -9.00 8.70
C GLY A 242 10.75 -7.75 8.35
N ASN A 243 11.83 -7.87 7.56
CA ASN A 243 12.62 -6.72 7.15
C ASN A 243 12.05 -6.08 5.89
N ASN A 244 11.97 -4.77 5.90
CA ASN A 244 11.54 -3.98 4.76
C ASN A 244 12.62 -3.99 3.66
N LYS A 245 12.18 -4.24 2.41
CA LYS A 245 13.01 -4.18 1.21
C LYS A 245 12.39 -3.23 0.20
N LEU A 246 13.15 -2.24 -0.25
CA LEU A 246 12.73 -1.28 -1.27
C LEU A 246 13.55 -1.52 -2.54
N SER A 247 12.88 -1.81 -3.64
CA SER A 247 13.50 -2.12 -4.93
C SER A 247 13.02 -1.12 -5.99
N LEU A 248 13.97 -0.53 -6.73
CA LEU A 248 13.67 0.39 -7.81
C LEU A 248 13.99 -0.27 -9.15
N TYR A 249 12.97 -0.47 -9.97
CA TYR A 249 13.09 -1.02 -11.31
C TYR A 249 13.05 0.11 -12.33
N ARG A 250 14.16 0.32 -13.04
CA ARG A 250 14.28 1.35 -14.07
C ARG A 250 14.15 0.73 -15.44
N PHE A 251 13.37 1.36 -16.29
CA PHE A 251 13.33 1.00 -17.71
C PHE A 251 14.54 1.58 -18.43
N ALA A 252 14.98 0.92 -19.50
CA ALA A 252 16.05 1.46 -20.32
C ALA A 252 15.61 2.76 -21.00
N ASP A 253 16.52 3.72 -21.14
CA ASP A 253 16.21 5.08 -21.65
C ASP A 253 15.65 5.06 -23.09
N ASP A 254 15.95 4.01 -23.87
CA ASP A 254 15.46 3.76 -25.22
C ASP A 254 14.16 2.90 -25.25
N SER A 255 13.74 2.35 -24.10
CA SER A 255 12.49 1.62 -23.99
C SER A 255 11.32 2.62 -23.90
N ASN A 256 10.47 2.60 -24.93
CA ASN A 256 9.26 3.42 -24.91
C ASN A 256 8.14 2.67 -24.19
N VAL A 257 8.24 2.58 -22.86
CA VAL A 257 7.22 1.92 -22.03
C VAL A 257 5.99 2.82 -21.96
N VAL A 258 4.86 2.30 -22.39
CA VAL A 258 3.60 3.05 -22.43
C VAL A 258 3.23 3.53 -21.02
N GLY A 259 2.99 4.81 -20.84
CA GLY A 259 2.53 5.35 -19.58
C GLY A 259 1.01 5.26 -19.42
N THR A 260 0.56 5.38 -18.20
CA THR A 260 -0.86 5.23 -17.83
C THR A 260 -1.75 6.26 -18.53
N MET A 261 -1.36 7.53 -18.63
CA MET A 261 -2.11 8.54 -19.40
C MET A 261 -2.11 8.27 -20.92
N GLN A 262 -1.04 7.72 -21.45
CA GLN A 262 -1.02 7.31 -22.86
C GLN A 262 -1.99 6.17 -23.10
N LEU A 263 -2.07 5.23 -22.16
CA LEU A 263 -3.00 4.13 -22.21
C LEU A 263 -4.45 4.60 -22.10
N ASP A 264 -4.74 5.51 -21.17
CA ASP A 264 -6.07 6.14 -21.06
C ASP A 264 -6.49 6.77 -22.40
N THR A 265 -5.57 7.43 -23.08
CA THR A 265 -5.82 7.99 -24.43
C THR A 265 -6.13 6.89 -25.45
N GLN A 266 -5.40 5.76 -25.42
CA GLN A 266 -5.68 4.63 -26.30
C GLN A 266 -7.05 3.98 -26.01
N ILE A 267 -7.41 3.86 -24.74
CA ILE A 267 -8.73 3.35 -24.31
C ILE A 267 -9.86 4.23 -24.86
N GLU A 268 -9.75 5.54 -24.72
CA GLU A 268 -10.76 6.48 -25.20
C GLU A 268 -10.85 6.53 -26.73
N GLN A 269 -9.74 6.31 -27.43
CA GLN A 269 -9.69 6.26 -28.90
C GLN A 269 -10.20 4.91 -29.46
N ASN A 270 -10.24 3.86 -28.64
CA ASN A 270 -10.79 2.58 -29.07
C ASN A 270 -12.32 2.66 -29.13
N SER A 271 -12.88 2.58 -30.35
CA SER A 271 -14.32 2.81 -30.59
C SER A 271 -15.22 1.76 -29.93
N GLU A 272 -14.74 0.54 -29.72
CA GLU A 272 -15.49 -0.53 -29.06
C GLU A 272 -15.52 -0.32 -27.57
N ILE A 273 -14.35 -0.12 -26.96
CA ILE A 273 -14.19 0.10 -25.51
C ILE A 273 -14.89 1.40 -25.08
N SER A 274 -14.71 2.47 -25.85
CA SER A 274 -15.35 3.76 -25.56
C SER A 274 -16.87 3.67 -25.56
N LYS A 275 -17.47 2.90 -26.48
CA LYS A 275 -18.92 2.65 -26.47
C LYS A 275 -19.37 1.88 -25.23
N GLU A 276 -18.62 0.88 -24.79
CA GLU A 276 -18.90 0.11 -23.58
C GLU A 276 -18.87 1.00 -22.33
N ILE A 277 -17.85 1.86 -22.23
CA ILE A 277 -17.74 2.83 -21.12
C ILE A 277 -18.89 3.82 -21.15
N GLN A 278 -19.25 4.36 -22.31
CA GLN A 278 -20.36 5.29 -22.47
C GLN A 278 -21.71 4.65 -22.10
N ALA A 279 -21.91 3.38 -22.41
CA ALA A 279 -23.12 2.64 -22.04
C ALA A 279 -23.30 2.50 -20.51
N LEU A 280 -22.20 2.47 -19.76
CA LEU A 280 -22.23 2.45 -18.30
C LEU A 280 -22.46 3.84 -17.68
N ASN A 281 -22.21 4.91 -18.44
CA ASN A 281 -22.30 6.28 -17.97
C ASN A 281 -23.72 6.84 -18.10
N VAL A 282 -24.66 6.29 -17.32
CA VAL A 282 -26.08 6.71 -17.32
C VAL A 282 -26.35 7.79 -16.28
N SER A 283 -27.47 8.51 -16.46
CA SER A 283 -27.88 9.53 -15.49
C SER A 283 -28.09 8.92 -14.10
N GLY A 284 -27.62 9.62 -13.06
CA GLY A 284 -27.69 9.15 -11.66
C GLY A 284 -26.58 8.17 -11.26
N THR A 285 -25.59 7.92 -12.13
CA THR A 285 -24.43 7.09 -11.79
C THR A 285 -23.13 7.85 -11.92
N LYS A 286 -22.10 7.37 -11.18
CA LYS A 286 -20.71 7.78 -11.29
C LYS A 286 -19.87 6.56 -11.64
N LEU A 287 -18.96 6.70 -12.59
CA LEU A 287 -17.93 5.69 -12.84
C LEU A 287 -16.69 6.01 -12.02
N ILE A 288 -16.12 4.99 -11.41
CA ILE A 288 -14.81 5.02 -10.74
C ILE A 288 -13.91 4.13 -11.56
N ARG A 289 -12.78 4.66 -11.99
CA ARG A 289 -11.74 3.99 -12.73
C ARG A 289 -10.45 4.13 -11.93
N ASN A 290 -9.69 3.07 -11.80
CA ASN A 290 -8.44 3.08 -11.07
C ASN A 290 -7.46 2.14 -11.75
N MET A 291 -6.47 2.70 -12.43
CA MET A 291 -5.49 1.91 -13.18
C MET A 291 -4.38 1.44 -12.28
N ILE A 292 -4.11 0.13 -12.31
CA ILE A 292 -2.97 -0.49 -11.67
C ILE A 292 -2.02 -1.06 -12.73
N VAL A 293 -0.74 -0.98 -12.46
CA VAL A 293 0.33 -1.51 -13.32
C VAL A 293 0.96 -2.69 -12.61
N VAL A 294 0.84 -3.88 -13.19
CA VAL A 294 1.35 -5.12 -12.62
C VAL A 294 2.57 -5.57 -13.42
N PRO A 295 3.77 -5.61 -12.80
CA PRO A 295 4.93 -6.17 -13.47
C PRO A 295 4.81 -7.69 -13.55
N ILE A 296 4.91 -8.23 -14.79
CA ILE A 296 4.87 -9.66 -15.06
C ILE A 296 6.11 -10.02 -15.88
N ASP A 297 7.06 -10.73 -15.30
CA ASP A 297 8.36 -11.04 -15.88
C ASP A 297 9.03 -9.80 -16.53
N ASN A 298 9.17 -9.78 -17.84
CA ASN A 298 9.80 -8.68 -18.60
C ASN A 298 8.77 -7.72 -19.23
N THR A 299 7.51 -7.77 -18.81
CA THR A 299 6.44 -6.93 -19.37
C THR A 299 5.60 -6.28 -18.27
N LEU A 300 4.78 -5.32 -18.66
CA LEU A 300 3.80 -4.71 -17.78
C LEU A 300 2.39 -5.07 -18.26
N LEU A 301 1.57 -5.51 -17.34
CA LEU A 301 0.14 -5.63 -17.52
C LEU A 301 -0.53 -4.43 -16.83
N TYR A 302 -1.31 -3.68 -17.58
CA TYR A 302 -2.16 -2.63 -17.05
C TYR A 302 -3.55 -3.21 -16.84
N VAL A 303 -4.11 -2.98 -15.67
CA VAL A 303 -5.45 -3.46 -15.32
C VAL A 303 -6.26 -2.27 -14.81
N GLU A 304 -7.39 -2.02 -15.43
CA GLU A 304 -8.28 -0.92 -15.07
C GLU A 304 -9.69 -1.44 -14.83
N PRO A 305 -10.07 -1.72 -13.57
CA PRO A 305 -11.44 -2.04 -13.22
C PRO A 305 -12.33 -0.80 -13.31
N ILE A 306 -13.53 -0.98 -13.86
CA ILE A 306 -14.56 0.04 -13.97
C ILE A 306 -15.68 -0.29 -13.00
N TYR A 307 -15.81 0.54 -11.99
CA TYR A 307 -16.90 0.46 -11.02
C TYR A 307 -17.97 1.50 -11.34
N GLN A 308 -19.21 1.12 -11.12
CA GLN A 308 -20.36 2.00 -11.21
C GLN A 308 -20.96 2.21 -9.81
N VAL A 309 -21.19 3.45 -9.45
CA VAL A 309 -21.80 3.85 -8.17
C VAL A 309 -23.11 4.57 -8.46
N MET A 310 -24.18 4.19 -7.77
CA MET A 310 -25.49 4.87 -7.81
C MET A 310 -25.47 6.07 -6.86
N LEU A 311 -25.75 7.29 -7.37
CA LEU A 311 -25.64 8.52 -6.58
C LEU A 311 -26.80 8.74 -5.59
N ASN A 312 -27.93 8.03 -5.74
CA ASN A 312 -29.16 8.23 -4.97
C ASN A 312 -29.47 7.08 -3.98
N GLU A 313 -28.60 6.08 -3.90
CA GLU A 313 -28.75 4.90 -3.04
C GLU A 313 -27.50 4.70 -2.17
N SER A 314 -27.33 3.54 -1.59
CA SER A 314 -26.07 3.18 -0.94
C SER A 314 -24.94 3.34 -1.97
N GLU A 315 -23.95 4.20 -1.69
CA GLU A 315 -22.81 4.49 -2.56
C GLU A 315 -21.83 3.30 -2.66
N VAL A 316 -22.36 2.08 -2.86
CA VAL A 316 -21.56 0.87 -2.98
C VAL A 316 -21.07 0.74 -4.43
N PRO A 317 -19.75 0.72 -4.67
CA PRO A 317 -19.22 0.50 -5.99
C PRO A 317 -19.48 -0.93 -6.47
N VAL A 318 -20.01 -1.07 -7.69
CA VAL A 318 -20.24 -2.36 -8.33
C VAL A 318 -19.32 -2.50 -9.53
N LEU A 319 -18.47 -3.51 -9.54
CA LEU A 319 -17.60 -3.83 -10.67
C LEU A 319 -18.46 -4.16 -11.90
N LYS A 320 -18.23 -3.49 -13.01
CA LYS A 320 -18.95 -3.67 -14.27
C LYS A 320 -18.12 -4.26 -15.38
N LYS A 321 -16.90 -3.76 -15.54
CA LYS A 321 -15.97 -4.17 -16.59
C LYS A 321 -14.56 -4.09 -16.08
N ILE A 322 -13.66 -4.81 -16.73
CA ILE A 322 -12.22 -4.71 -16.54
C ILE A 322 -11.59 -4.46 -17.89
N ILE A 323 -10.74 -3.46 -17.99
CA ILE A 323 -9.89 -3.22 -19.13
C ILE A 323 -8.49 -3.75 -18.77
N VAL A 324 -7.89 -4.46 -19.71
CA VAL A 324 -6.49 -4.89 -19.60
C VAL A 324 -5.72 -4.43 -20.83
N ALA A 325 -4.45 -4.11 -20.62
CA ALA A 325 -3.58 -3.73 -21.71
C ALA A 325 -2.15 -4.22 -21.48
N SER A 326 -1.45 -4.48 -22.56
CA SER A 326 -0.01 -4.76 -22.58
C SER A 326 0.57 -4.24 -23.90
N GLY A 327 1.69 -3.51 -23.80
CA GLY A 327 2.26 -2.82 -24.96
C GLY A 327 1.26 -1.83 -25.57
N ASN A 328 0.90 -2.03 -26.83
CA ASN A 328 -0.03 -1.18 -27.58
C ASN A 328 -1.41 -1.83 -27.81
N LYS A 329 -1.74 -2.89 -27.10
CA LYS A 329 -3.00 -3.60 -27.23
C LYS A 329 -3.83 -3.43 -25.99
N VAL A 330 -5.14 -3.25 -26.18
CA VAL A 330 -6.12 -3.03 -25.13
C VAL A 330 -7.31 -3.95 -25.38
N ALA A 331 -7.82 -4.56 -24.33
CA ALA A 331 -9.03 -5.38 -24.37
C ALA A 331 -9.93 -5.10 -23.17
N ILE A 332 -11.21 -5.41 -23.30
CA ILE A 332 -12.22 -5.25 -22.25
C ILE A 332 -12.95 -6.59 -22.04
N GLY A 333 -13.35 -6.85 -20.80
CA GLY A 333 -14.16 -8.01 -20.44
C GLY A 333 -15.09 -7.71 -19.24
N ASN A 334 -15.99 -8.63 -18.96
CA ASN A 334 -16.88 -8.54 -17.78
C ASN A 334 -16.16 -8.92 -16.46
N ASN A 335 -15.05 -9.62 -16.60
CA ASN A 335 -14.16 -10.03 -15.52
C ASN A 335 -12.71 -10.10 -16.04
N LEU A 336 -11.75 -10.32 -15.14
CA LEU A 336 -10.33 -10.33 -15.50
C LEU A 336 -9.99 -11.44 -16.48
N THR A 337 -10.53 -12.65 -16.32
CA THR A 337 -10.25 -13.79 -17.19
C THR A 337 -10.68 -13.48 -18.63
N GLU A 338 -11.91 -13.01 -18.83
CA GLU A 338 -12.43 -12.63 -20.14
C GLU A 338 -11.61 -11.51 -20.78
N ALA A 339 -11.25 -10.49 -20.00
CA ALA A 339 -10.43 -9.38 -20.49
C ALA A 339 -9.05 -9.85 -20.97
N VAL A 340 -8.41 -10.75 -20.20
CA VAL A 340 -7.11 -11.34 -20.54
C VAL A 340 -7.20 -12.26 -21.77
N GLU A 341 -8.25 -13.07 -21.88
CA GLU A 341 -8.48 -13.92 -23.08
C GLU A 341 -8.68 -13.05 -24.32
N ASN A 342 -9.46 -11.98 -24.22
CA ASN A 342 -9.66 -11.03 -25.30
C ASN A 342 -8.34 -10.33 -25.69
N LEU A 343 -7.49 -9.98 -24.74
CA LEU A 343 -6.17 -9.41 -25.00
C LEU A 343 -5.27 -10.44 -25.70
N SER A 344 -5.24 -11.67 -25.20
CA SER A 344 -4.42 -12.76 -25.75
C SER A 344 -4.79 -13.08 -27.19
N SER A 345 -6.08 -13.08 -27.53
CA SER A 345 -6.56 -13.33 -28.90
C SER A 345 -6.04 -12.31 -29.92
N GLN A 346 -5.84 -11.05 -29.48
CA GLN A 346 -5.24 -10.02 -30.33
C GLN A 346 -3.74 -10.27 -30.62
N TYR A 347 -3.03 -10.99 -29.74
CA TYR A 347 -1.66 -11.41 -30.00
C TYR A 347 -1.61 -12.64 -30.87
N ALA A 348 -2.50 -13.62 -30.69
CA ALA A 348 -2.57 -14.84 -31.44
C ALA A 348 -2.86 -14.60 -32.94
N SER A 349 -3.71 -13.62 -33.26
CA SER A 349 -4.05 -13.30 -34.66
C SER A 349 -2.88 -12.72 -35.50
N LYS A 350 -1.75 -12.37 -34.86
CA LYS A 350 -0.55 -11.84 -35.55
C LYS A 350 0.59 -12.88 -35.70
N ILE A 351 0.45 -14.04 -35.05
CA ILE A 351 1.44 -15.12 -35.12
C ILE A 351 0.90 -16.22 -36.01
N GLU A 352 1.01 -16.05 -37.31
CA GLU A 352 1.27 -17.21 -38.17
C GLU A 352 2.67 -17.72 -37.79
N VAL A 353 2.68 -18.80 -37.01
CA VAL A 353 3.80 -19.71 -36.75
C VAL A 353 5.11 -19.09 -36.24
N THR A 354 5.30 -19.03 -34.92
CA THR A 354 6.43 -19.62 -34.17
C THR A 354 6.29 -19.33 -32.67
N ASN A 355 6.19 -20.41 -31.88
CA ASN A 355 6.23 -20.52 -30.42
C ASN A 355 4.91 -20.36 -29.64
N THR A 356 4.18 -21.43 -29.58
CA THR A 356 3.05 -21.74 -28.72
C THR A 356 3.42 -21.69 -27.19
N ASP A 357 4.66 -21.96 -26.87
CA ASP A 357 5.09 -22.17 -25.47
C ASP A 357 5.11 -20.90 -24.60
N THR A 358 5.39 -19.74 -25.18
CA THR A 358 5.53 -18.50 -24.41
C THR A 358 4.17 -17.85 -24.11
N GLN A 359 3.17 -18.03 -24.95
CA GLN A 359 1.83 -17.49 -24.73
C GLN A 359 1.02 -18.33 -23.74
N GLU A 360 1.14 -19.65 -23.83
CA GLU A 360 0.51 -20.55 -22.86
C GLU A 360 1.09 -20.34 -21.47
N ALA A 361 2.39 -20.07 -21.32
CA ALA A 361 3.03 -19.76 -20.06
C ALA A 361 2.49 -18.46 -19.46
N LEU A 362 2.35 -17.38 -20.25
CA LEU A 362 1.82 -16.09 -19.76
C LEU A 362 0.35 -16.21 -19.32
N ILE A 363 -0.48 -16.90 -20.12
CA ILE A 363 -1.89 -17.14 -19.77
C ILE A 363 -2.00 -17.98 -18.50
N GLN A 364 -1.17 -19.01 -18.35
CA GLN A 364 -1.17 -19.88 -17.16
C GLN A 364 -0.69 -19.13 -15.90
N GLU A 365 0.29 -18.23 -16.02
CA GLU A 365 0.73 -17.41 -14.89
C GLU A 365 -0.35 -16.40 -14.46
N ILE A 366 -1.01 -15.74 -15.41
CA ILE A 366 -2.12 -14.80 -15.11
C ILE A 366 -3.30 -15.54 -14.45
N ILE A 367 -3.67 -16.72 -14.96
CA ILE A 367 -4.74 -17.56 -14.38
C ILE A 367 -4.35 -18.02 -12.99
N LYS A 368 -3.09 -18.41 -12.76
CA LYS A 368 -2.57 -18.84 -11.48
C LYS A 368 -2.54 -17.71 -10.45
N ALA A 369 -2.13 -16.51 -10.87
CA ALA A 369 -2.20 -15.31 -10.02
C ALA A 369 -3.65 -14.98 -9.60
N ASN A 370 -4.59 -15.10 -10.52
CA ASN A 370 -6.01 -14.88 -10.24
C ASN A 370 -6.62 -15.92 -9.30
N ASN A 371 -6.22 -17.18 -9.40
CA ASN A 371 -6.69 -18.26 -8.52
C ASN A 371 -6.10 -18.17 -7.09
N ASN A 372 -4.97 -17.47 -6.91
CA ASN A 372 -4.38 -17.21 -5.60
C ASN A 372 -5.02 -16.00 -4.90
N LEU A 373 -5.86 -15.22 -5.59
CA LEU A 373 -6.61 -14.07 -5.06
C LEU A 373 -8.06 -14.43 -4.67
N SER A 374 -8.50 -15.64 -4.95
CA SER A 374 -9.82 -16.19 -4.54
C SER A 374 -9.69 -17.11 -3.32
#